data_5f9491de1d140c59ee12b9c33014bf55
#
_entry.id   5f9491de1d140c59ee12b9c33014bf55
#
_cell.length_a   1.000
_cell.length_b   1.000
_cell.length_c   1.000
_cell.angle_alpha   90.00
_cell.angle_beta   90.00
_cell.angle_gamma   90.00
#
_symmetry.space_group_name_H-M   'P 1'
#
loop_
_entity.id
_entity.type
_entity.pdbx_description
1 polymer ?
#
loop_
_entity_poly.entity_id
_entity_poly.type
_entity_poly.pdbx_seq_one_letter_code
_entity_poly.pdbx_strand_id
1 'polypeptide(L)'
;MDVYEKSLELHAKLRGKYEVRSLVEVKDREALSLAYTPGVAQPCREIAKDPSAAYIYTRKWNTVAVVSDGSAVLGLGNIGGLAGLPVMEGKAILFREFAGIDGVPVVLSGQDEDDIVKAVEMIAPTYGGINLEDICAPKCFSVEKKLKEKLDIPVFHDDQHGSAIVVAAALMNAHKLAGKTRG
;
A
#
# COMPACT_ATOMS: atom_id res chain seq x y z
N MET A 1 -1.81 32.99 1.38
CA MET A 1 -1.15 31.68 1.14
C MET A 1 -2.18 30.76 0.51
N ASP A 2 -1.90 30.26 -0.66
CA ASP A 2 -2.79 29.30 -1.33
C ASP A 2 -2.64 27.88 -0.73
N VAL A 3 -3.41 26.93 -1.24
CA VAL A 3 -3.39 25.54 -0.72
C VAL A 3 -2.04 24.84 -0.97
N TYR A 4 -1.35 25.19 -2.05
CA TYR A 4 -0.06 24.59 -2.40
C TYR A 4 1.06 25.07 -1.45
N GLU A 5 1.10 26.36 -1.15
CA GLU A 5 2.03 26.92 -0.17
C GLU A 5 1.82 26.35 1.22
N LYS A 6 0.56 26.26 1.68
CA LYS A 6 0.21 25.63 2.97
C LYS A 6 0.60 24.15 3.02
N SER A 7 0.41 23.43 1.91
CA SER A 7 0.81 22.02 1.81
C SER A 7 2.33 21.85 1.91
N LEU A 8 3.09 22.70 1.22
CA LEU A 8 4.55 22.67 1.30
C LEU A 8 5.07 22.93 2.72
N GLU A 9 4.51 23.92 3.41
CA GLU A 9 4.84 24.18 4.81
C GLU A 9 4.50 23.02 5.74
N LEU A 10 3.32 22.41 5.54
CA LEU A 10 2.90 21.23 6.31
C LEU A 10 3.91 20.09 6.16
N HIS A 11 4.27 19.74 4.91
CA HIS A 11 5.21 18.66 4.64
C HIS A 11 6.61 18.95 5.20
N ALA A 12 7.09 20.18 5.08
CA ALA A 12 8.37 20.59 5.65
C ALA A 12 8.38 20.53 7.19
N LYS A 13 7.28 20.94 7.82
CA LYS A 13 7.12 20.91 9.29
C LYS A 13 7.08 19.48 9.84
N LEU A 14 6.30 18.62 9.20
CA LEU A 14 6.09 17.24 9.66
C LEU A 14 7.23 16.30 9.25
N ARG A 15 7.97 16.61 8.17
CA ARG A 15 9.00 15.75 7.57
C ARG A 15 8.46 14.36 7.18
N GLY A 16 7.24 14.33 6.64
CA GLY A 16 6.47 13.14 6.33
C GLY A 16 5.10 13.19 7.02
N LYS A 17 4.19 12.31 6.63
CA LYS A 17 2.78 12.34 7.07
C LYS A 17 2.37 11.14 7.92
N TYR A 18 3.24 10.16 8.11
CA TYR A 18 3.00 8.99 8.94
C TYR A 18 4.23 8.66 9.77
N GLU A 19 4.05 7.86 10.81
CA GLU A 19 5.13 7.40 11.66
C GLU A 19 5.06 5.88 11.88
N VAL A 20 6.21 5.27 12.16
CA VAL A 20 6.31 3.91 12.66
C VAL A 20 6.60 3.98 14.15
N ARG A 21 5.74 3.35 14.97
CA ARG A 21 5.95 3.30 16.42
C ARG A 21 5.88 1.88 16.95
N SER A 22 6.63 1.63 18.02
CA SER A 22 6.55 0.36 18.74
C SER A 22 5.19 0.20 19.41
N LEU A 23 4.63 -1.01 19.36
CA LEU A 23 3.47 -1.43 20.14
C LEU A 23 3.91 -2.03 21.50
N VAL A 24 5.20 -2.27 21.68
CA VAL A 24 5.79 -2.84 22.89
C VAL A 24 6.65 -1.78 23.56
N GLU A 25 6.44 -1.58 24.86
CA GLU A 25 7.33 -0.76 25.67
C GLU A 25 8.49 -1.63 26.18
N VAL A 26 9.72 -1.27 25.78
CA VAL A 26 10.94 -1.97 26.23
C VAL A 26 11.49 -1.23 27.46
N LYS A 27 10.94 -1.50 28.62
CA LYS A 27 11.33 -0.82 29.87
C LYS A 27 12.47 -1.50 30.63
N ASP A 28 12.64 -2.79 30.40
CA ASP A 28 13.63 -3.60 31.11
C ASP A 28 14.14 -4.76 30.25
N ARG A 29 15.05 -5.54 30.82
CA ARG A 29 15.67 -6.68 30.16
C ARG A 29 14.67 -7.81 29.84
N GLU A 30 13.67 -7.99 30.68
CA GLU A 30 12.65 -9.02 30.47
C GLU A 30 11.78 -8.66 29.25
N ALA A 31 11.27 -7.42 29.19
CA ALA A 31 10.51 -6.92 28.05
C ALA A 31 11.32 -7.01 26.73
N LEU A 32 12.62 -6.66 26.78
CA LEU A 32 13.50 -6.81 25.63
C LEU A 32 13.65 -8.28 25.21
N SER A 33 13.81 -9.19 26.18
CA SER A 33 13.97 -10.62 25.90
C SER A 33 12.71 -11.25 25.32
N LEU A 34 11.53 -10.77 25.66
CA LEU A 34 10.26 -11.20 25.08
C LEU A 34 10.07 -10.63 23.66
N ALA A 35 10.36 -9.34 23.49
CA ALA A 35 10.11 -8.65 22.20
C ALA A 35 11.18 -8.97 21.13
N TYR A 36 12.38 -9.35 21.57
CA TYR A 36 13.51 -9.62 20.67
C TYR A 36 14.22 -10.93 21.07
N THR A 37 15.54 -10.91 21.28
CA THR A 37 16.32 -12.11 21.58
C THR A 37 16.36 -12.39 23.09
N PRO A 38 16.08 -13.63 23.55
CA PRO A 38 15.87 -14.87 22.77
C PRO A 38 14.42 -15.20 22.42
N GLY A 39 13.42 -14.53 22.99
CA GLY A 39 12.00 -14.89 22.92
C GLY A 39 11.45 -14.92 21.49
N VAL A 40 11.88 -13.99 20.61
CA VAL A 40 11.45 -13.91 19.21
C VAL A 40 11.74 -15.19 18.40
N ALA A 41 12.66 -16.05 18.88
CA ALA A 41 12.94 -17.32 18.21
C ALA A 41 11.71 -18.26 18.16
N GLN A 42 10.79 -18.16 19.11
CA GLN A 42 9.62 -19.05 19.14
C GLN A 42 8.60 -18.69 18.04
N PRO A 43 8.11 -17.45 17.90
CA PRO A 43 7.29 -17.09 16.72
C PRO A 43 7.96 -17.41 15.39
N CYS A 44 9.26 -17.21 15.25
CA CYS A 44 9.98 -17.60 14.03
C CYS A 44 9.88 -19.10 13.73
N ARG A 45 10.01 -19.96 14.75
CA ARG A 45 9.85 -21.41 14.57
C ARG A 45 8.44 -21.81 14.18
N GLU A 46 7.42 -21.16 14.75
CA GLU A 46 6.03 -21.44 14.40
C GLU A 46 5.73 -21.03 12.95
N ILE A 47 6.19 -19.86 12.51
CA ILE A 47 6.04 -19.40 11.12
C ILE A 47 6.82 -20.32 10.15
N ALA A 48 8.00 -20.81 10.55
CA ALA A 48 8.77 -21.74 9.73
C ALA A 48 8.09 -23.10 9.53
N LYS A 49 7.27 -23.55 10.49
CA LYS A 49 6.46 -24.77 10.39
C LYS A 49 5.18 -24.54 9.58
N ASP A 50 4.54 -23.39 9.79
CA ASP A 50 3.30 -22.99 9.15
C ASP A 50 3.37 -21.50 8.76
N PRO A 51 3.61 -21.19 7.47
CA PRO A 51 3.67 -19.82 6.99
C PRO A 51 2.42 -18.99 7.27
N SER A 52 1.25 -19.60 7.43
CA SER A 52 0.01 -18.88 7.77
C SER A 52 0.07 -18.23 9.15
N ALA A 53 0.89 -18.74 10.06
CA ALA A 53 1.15 -18.17 11.37
C ALA A 53 1.77 -16.77 11.32
N ALA A 54 2.33 -16.34 10.17
CA ALA A 54 2.79 -14.97 9.97
C ALA A 54 1.66 -13.94 10.15
N TYR A 55 0.43 -14.29 9.81
CA TYR A 55 -0.73 -13.43 10.04
C TYR A 55 -1.13 -13.31 11.53
N ILE A 56 -0.67 -14.23 12.38
CA ILE A 56 -0.92 -14.20 13.83
C ILE A 56 0.20 -13.44 14.56
N TYR A 57 1.45 -13.71 14.18
CA TYR A 57 2.62 -13.27 14.96
C TYR A 57 3.33 -12.05 14.40
N THR A 58 2.90 -11.50 13.25
CA THR A 58 3.52 -10.31 12.63
C THR A 58 2.48 -9.28 12.20
N ARG A 59 2.93 -8.09 11.81
CA ARG A 59 2.05 -7.04 11.24
C ARG A 59 1.56 -7.36 9.81
N LYS A 60 1.99 -8.47 9.21
CA LYS A 60 1.51 -8.92 7.88
C LYS A 60 -0.03 -8.91 7.79
N TRP A 61 -0.73 -9.27 8.85
CA TRP A 61 -2.20 -9.34 8.89
C TRP A 61 -2.90 -8.01 8.56
N ASN A 62 -2.25 -6.86 8.80
CA ASN A 62 -2.86 -5.53 8.67
C ASN A 62 -1.99 -4.54 7.89
N THR A 63 -0.98 -5.00 7.14
CA THR A 63 -0.06 -4.11 6.43
C THR A 63 -0.20 -4.29 4.93
N VAL A 64 -0.36 -3.17 4.20
CA VAL A 64 -0.45 -3.10 2.74
C VAL A 64 0.70 -2.28 2.18
N ALA A 65 1.43 -2.81 1.18
CA ALA A 65 2.39 -2.00 0.44
C ALA A 65 1.65 -1.08 -0.55
N VAL A 66 1.96 0.21 -0.51
CA VAL A 66 1.52 1.20 -1.51
C VAL A 66 2.66 1.38 -2.50
N VAL A 67 2.59 0.65 -3.62
CA VAL A 67 3.69 0.55 -4.59
C VAL A 67 3.47 1.48 -5.77
N SER A 68 4.48 2.28 -6.09
CA SER A 68 4.47 3.19 -7.24
C SER A 68 5.83 3.29 -7.91
N ASP A 69 5.83 3.45 -9.23
CA ASP A 69 6.99 3.86 -10.00
C ASP A 69 6.94 5.37 -10.38
N GLY A 70 5.86 6.05 -9.99
CA GLY A 70 5.63 7.48 -10.23
C GLY A 70 5.48 7.84 -11.71
N SER A 71 5.11 6.87 -12.57
CA SER A 71 5.01 7.09 -14.02
C SER A 71 3.72 7.79 -14.47
N ALA A 72 2.71 7.90 -13.59
CA ALA A 72 1.43 8.54 -13.90
C ALA A 72 0.79 9.24 -12.70
N VAL A 73 1.55 10.11 -12.04
CA VAL A 73 1.06 10.89 -10.88
C VAL A 73 0.02 11.91 -11.32
N LEU A 74 -1.14 11.91 -10.69
CA LEU A 74 -2.30 12.74 -11.08
C LEU A 74 -1.94 14.22 -11.17
N GLY A 75 -2.16 14.81 -12.35
CA GLY A 75 -1.88 16.21 -12.64
C GLY A 75 -0.40 16.55 -12.88
N LEU A 76 0.52 15.61 -12.66
CA LEU A 76 1.97 15.84 -12.80
C LEU A 76 2.62 14.95 -13.87
N GLY A 77 1.98 13.83 -14.22
CA GLY A 77 2.52 12.88 -15.20
C GLY A 77 3.65 12.03 -14.64
N ASN A 78 4.64 11.72 -15.45
CA ASN A 78 5.79 10.92 -15.05
C ASN A 78 6.83 11.80 -14.33
N ILE A 79 6.84 11.72 -13.01
CA ILE A 79 7.80 12.43 -12.16
C ILE A 79 8.76 11.48 -11.43
N GLY A 80 8.59 10.16 -11.62
CA GLY A 80 9.39 9.12 -10.98
C GLY A 80 8.99 8.84 -9.53
N GLY A 81 9.38 7.67 -9.04
CA GLY A 81 8.95 7.16 -7.73
C GLY A 81 9.29 8.10 -6.57
N LEU A 82 10.52 8.60 -6.52
CA LEU A 82 10.95 9.46 -5.39
C LEU A 82 10.11 10.74 -5.27
N ALA A 83 9.82 11.40 -6.39
CA ALA A 83 8.98 12.60 -6.40
C ALA A 83 7.51 12.29 -6.11
N GLY A 84 7.04 11.07 -6.39
CA GLY A 84 5.72 10.57 -6.04
C GLY A 84 5.54 10.17 -4.57
N LEU A 85 6.62 10.07 -3.79
CA LEU A 85 6.56 9.61 -2.39
C LEU A 85 5.55 10.37 -1.52
N PRO A 86 5.42 11.70 -1.59
CA PRO A 86 4.41 12.43 -0.82
C PRO A 86 2.98 12.00 -1.12
N VAL A 87 2.69 11.57 -2.35
CA VAL A 87 1.36 11.05 -2.73
C VAL A 87 1.14 9.67 -2.09
N MET A 88 2.14 8.80 -2.13
CA MET A 88 2.08 7.46 -1.51
C MET A 88 1.92 7.53 0.01
N GLU A 89 2.56 8.49 0.67
CA GLU A 89 2.30 8.79 2.08
C GLU A 89 0.86 9.26 2.31
N GLY A 90 0.31 10.06 1.41
CA GLY A 90 -1.10 10.45 1.41
C GLY A 90 -2.02 9.23 1.32
N LYS A 91 -1.75 8.29 0.40
CA LYS A 91 -2.50 7.05 0.28
C LYS A 91 -2.41 6.21 1.57
N ALA A 92 -1.24 6.13 2.18
CA ALA A 92 -1.04 5.43 3.46
C ALA A 92 -1.93 6.02 4.58
N ILE A 93 -2.06 7.35 4.65
CA ILE A 93 -2.98 8.02 5.60
C ILE A 93 -4.43 7.60 5.34
N LEU A 94 -4.87 7.56 4.07
CA LEU A 94 -6.24 7.17 3.73
C LEU A 94 -6.53 5.73 4.16
N PHE A 95 -5.60 4.79 3.95
CA PHE A 95 -5.71 3.44 4.45
C PHE A 95 -5.88 3.40 5.98
N ARG A 96 -5.10 4.20 6.69
CA ARG A 96 -5.15 4.23 8.16
C ARG A 96 -6.44 4.85 8.68
N GLU A 97 -6.81 6.02 8.17
CA GLU A 97 -7.95 6.78 8.68
C GLU A 97 -9.30 6.14 8.33
N PHE A 98 -9.44 5.55 7.14
CA PHE A 98 -10.72 5.03 6.66
C PHE A 98 -10.89 3.52 6.82
N ALA A 99 -9.79 2.76 6.90
CA ALA A 99 -9.86 1.30 6.97
C ALA A 99 -9.11 0.69 8.18
N GLY A 100 -8.37 1.49 8.95
CA GLY A 100 -7.56 0.98 10.05
C GLY A 100 -6.37 0.11 9.58
N ILE A 101 -6.02 0.16 8.30
CA ILE A 101 -4.94 -0.61 7.68
C ILE A 101 -3.66 0.22 7.68
N ASP A 102 -2.53 -0.42 7.94
CA ASP A 102 -1.22 0.22 7.89
C ASP A 102 -0.69 0.21 6.45
N GLY A 103 -0.81 1.34 5.77
CA GLY A 103 -0.21 1.55 4.45
C GLY A 103 1.29 1.84 4.59
N VAL A 104 2.12 1.18 3.79
CA VAL A 104 3.57 1.43 3.73
C VAL A 104 3.95 1.87 2.32
N PRO A 105 4.38 3.13 2.12
CA PRO A 105 4.87 3.60 0.83
C PRO A 105 6.11 2.82 0.38
N VAL A 106 6.08 2.34 -0.86
CA VAL A 106 7.19 1.66 -1.52
C VAL A 106 7.35 2.24 -2.92
N VAL A 107 8.26 3.16 -3.10
CA VAL A 107 8.53 3.77 -4.41
C VAL A 107 9.71 3.08 -5.10
N LEU A 108 9.55 2.82 -6.39
CA LEU A 108 10.53 2.12 -7.19
C LEU A 108 11.33 3.10 -8.04
N SER A 109 12.62 2.83 -8.21
CA SER A 109 13.51 3.63 -9.08
C SER A 109 13.40 3.24 -10.55
N GLY A 110 12.96 1.99 -10.84
CA GLY A 110 12.75 1.48 -12.18
C GLY A 110 11.28 1.55 -12.59
N GLN A 111 11.05 1.70 -13.90
CA GLN A 111 9.70 1.78 -14.48
C GLN A 111 9.42 0.65 -15.49
N ASP A 112 10.34 -0.30 -15.62
CA ASP A 112 10.13 -1.48 -16.44
C ASP A 112 9.10 -2.41 -15.79
N GLU A 113 8.26 -3.03 -16.61
CA GLU A 113 7.16 -3.88 -16.14
C GLU A 113 7.66 -5.10 -15.36
N ASP A 114 8.65 -5.79 -15.89
CA ASP A 114 9.18 -7.02 -15.27
C ASP A 114 9.98 -6.71 -13.99
N ASP A 115 10.67 -5.57 -13.96
CA ASP A 115 11.35 -5.09 -12.75
C ASP A 115 10.34 -4.75 -11.64
N ILE A 116 9.22 -4.08 -11.96
CA ILE A 116 8.15 -3.80 -11.01
C ILE A 116 7.57 -5.11 -10.45
N VAL A 117 7.22 -6.04 -11.33
CA VAL A 117 6.66 -7.34 -10.92
C VAL A 117 7.63 -8.07 -10.01
N LYS A 118 8.91 -8.17 -10.39
CA LYS A 118 9.94 -8.83 -9.60
C LYS A 118 10.15 -8.16 -8.24
N ALA A 119 10.21 -6.83 -8.19
CA ALA A 119 10.38 -6.08 -6.95
C ALA A 119 9.21 -6.37 -5.98
N VAL A 120 7.97 -6.34 -6.49
CA VAL A 120 6.78 -6.60 -5.68
C VAL A 120 6.74 -8.06 -5.19
N GLU A 121 7.08 -9.04 -6.03
CA GLU A 121 7.20 -10.45 -5.61
C GLU A 121 8.20 -10.61 -4.45
N MET A 122 9.34 -9.94 -4.52
CA MET A 122 10.39 -10.06 -3.50
C MET A 122 10.00 -9.46 -2.15
N ILE A 123 9.17 -8.41 -2.11
CA ILE A 123 8.72 -7.77 -0.87
C ILE A 123 7.39 -8.33 -0.33
N ALA A 124 6.61 -9.01 -1.17
CA ALA A 124 5.28 -9.54 -0.85
C ALA A 124 5.21 -10.36 0.46
N PRO A 125 6.22 -11.14 0.87
CA PRO A 125 6.18 -11.87 2.14
C PRO A 125 5.89 -11.01 3.36
N THR A 126 6.25 -9.73 3.34
CA THR A 126 6.05 -8.78 4.47
C THR A 126 4.60 -8.31 4.58
N TYR A 127 3.85 -8.30 3.47
CA TYR A 127 2.57 -7.61 3.37
C TYR A 127 1.38 -8.57 3.28
N GLY A 128 0.23 -8.15 3.80
CA GLY A 128 -1.06 -8.82 3.64
C GLY A 128 -1.79 -8.44 2.36
N GLY A 129 -1.32 -7.41 1.65
CA GLY A 129 -1.85 -6.97 0.36
C GLY A 129 -0.96 -5.96 -0.34
N ILE A 130 -1.20 -5.76 -1.62
CA ILE A 130 -0.48 -4.81 -2.48
C ILE A 130 -1.48 -3.84 -3.10
N ASN A 131 -1.29 -2.55 -2.89
CA ASN A 131 -1.93 -1.48 -3.63
C ASN A 131 -0.94 -0.89 -4.64
N LEU A 132 -1.25 -1.03 -5.92
CA LEU A 132 -0.50 -0.37 -6.99
C LEU A 132 -1.09 1.02 -7.22
N GLU A 133 -0.24 2.03 -7.28
CA GLU A 133 -0.66 3.44 -7.38
C GLU A 133 0.21 4.18 -8.39
N ASP A 134 -0.39 5.09 -9.17
CA ASP A 134 0.31 6.01 -10.08
C ASP A 134 1.23 5.31 -11.11
N ILE A 135 0.92 4.08 -11.51
CA ILE A 135 1.60 3.35 -12.59
C ILE A 135 0.85 3.60 -13.90
N CYS A 136 1.57 4.04 -14.94
CA CYS A 136 0.95 4.46 -16.19
C CYS A 136 0.24 3.30 -16.93
N ALA A 137 -0.89 3.63 -17.56
CA ALA A 137 -1.55 2.75 -18.52
C ALA A 137 -0.76 2.71 -19.86
N PRO A 138 -0.76 1.57 -20.60
CA PRO A 138 -1.45 0.32 -20.28
C PRO A 138 -0.67 -0.63 -19.37
N LYS A 139 0.58 -0.30 -19.01
CA LYS A 139 1.49 -1.12 -18.21
C LYS A 139 0.86 -1.58 -16.87
N CYS A 140 0.14 -0.70 -16.20
CA CYS A 140 -0.50 -0.99 -14.90
C CYS A 140 -1.41 -2.22 -14.94
N PHE A 141 -2.13 -2.46 -16.03
CA PHE A 141 -3.00 -3.63 -16.19
C PHE A 141 -2.21 -4.94 -16.27
N SER A 142 -1.11 -4.92 -17.01
CA SER A 142 -0.23 -6.08 -17.15
C SER A 142 0.48 -6.41 -15.84
N VAL A 143 1.01 -5.39 -15.15
CA VAL A 143 1.66 -5.54 -13.82
C VAL A 143 0.67 -6.15 -12.82
N GLU A 144 -0.53 -5.59 -12.71
CA GLU A 144 -1.56 -6.10 -11.79
C GLU A 144 -1.94 -7.54 -12.09
N LYS A 145 -2.15 -7.86 -13.38
CA LYS A 145 -2.49 -9.22 -13.81
C LYS A 145 -1.39 -10.21 -13.45
N LYS A 146 -0.14 -9.91 -13.82
CA LYS A 146 1.01 -10.79 -13.52
C LYS A 146 1.16 -11.03 -12.01
N LEU A 147 0.98 -9.99 -11.20
CA LEU A 147 1.08 -10.11 -9.75
C LEU A 147 -0.07 -10.93 -9.14
N LYS A 148 -1.30 -10.76 -9.62
CA LYS A 148 -2.45 -11.59 -9.21
C LYS A 148 -2.27 -13.08 -9.53
N GLU A 149 -1.56 -13.39 -10.61
CA GLU A 149 -1.26 -14.78 -10.98
C GLU A 149 -0.16 -15.41 -10.13
N LYS A 150 0.72 -14.59 -9.52
CA LYS A 150 1.91 -15.03 -8.80
C LYS A 150 1.79 -14.97 -7.28
N LEU A 151 0.91 -14.13 -6.74
CA LEU A 151 0.80 -13.88 -5.31
C LEU A 151 -0.52 -14.39 -4.74
N ASP A 152 -0.46 -15.02 -3.57
CA ASP A 152 -1.63 -15.49 -2.81
C ASP A 152 -2.24 -14.41 -1.90
N ILE A 153 -1.85 -13.14 -2.09
CA ILE A 153 -2.39 -11.99 -1.36
C ILE A 153 -3.12 -11.06 -2.33
N PRO A 154 -4.09 -10.25 -1.87
CA PRO A 154 -4.77 -9.27 -2.70
C PRO A 154 -3.79 -8.30 -3.38
N VAL A 155 -3.95 -8.14 -4.70
CA VAL A 155 -3.26 -7.13 -5.50
C VAL A 155 -4.30 -6.28 -6.21
N PHE A 156 -4.19 -4.97 -6.11
CA PHE A 156 -5.18 -4.04 -6.62
C PHE A 156 -4.52 -2.77 -7.16
N HIS A 157 -4.94 -2.32 -8.34
CA HIS A 157 -4.52 -1.02 -8.87
C HIS A 157 -5.66 -0.01 -8.68
N ASP A 158 -5.47 0.95 -7.77
CA ASP A 158 -6.53 1.85 -7.34
C ASP A 158 -7.02 2.79 -8.44
N ASP A 159 -6.12 3.47 -9.15
CA ASP A 159 -6.49 4.46 -10.19
C ASP A 159 -7.38 3.87 -11.28
N GLN A 160 -7.22 2.60 -11.60
CA GLN A 160 -7.98 1.94 -12.65
C GLN A 160 -9.20 1.22 -12.08
N HIS A 161 -8.99 0.22 -11.25
CA HIS A 161 -10.08 -0.63 -10.75
C HIS A 161 -10.87 0.02 -9.60
N GLY A 162 -10.23 0.80 -8.72
CA GLY A 162 -10.90 1.55 -7.68
C GLY A 162 -11.84 2.60 -8.29
N SER A 163 -11.33 3.39 -9.23
CA SER A 163 -12.12 4.36 -9.97
C SER A 163 -13.27 3.70 -10.75
N ALA A 164 -13.03 2.55 -11.39
CA ALA A 164 -14.07 1.81 -12.10
C ALA A 164 -15.20 1.35 -11.16
N ILE A 165 -14.88 0.87 -9.95
CA ILE A 165 -15.87 0.44 -8.95
C ILE A 165 -16.74 1.63 -8.52
N VAL A 166 -16.14 2.76 -8.20
CA VAL A 166 -16.87 3.97 -7.74
C VAL A 166 -17.77 4.50 -8.84
N VAL A 167 -17.28 4.62 -10.07
CA VAL A 167 -18.04 5.07 -11.24
C VAL A 167 -19.20 4.11 -11.54
N ALA A 168 -18.94 2.81 -11.53
CA ALA A 168 -19.99 1.81 -11.74
C ALA A 168 -21.08 1.88 -10.66
N ALA A 169 -20.72 2.02 -9.39
CA ALA A 169 -21.66 2.17 -8.29
C ALA A 169 -22.53 3.44 -8.45
N ALA A 170 -21.92 4.57 -8.79
CA ALA A 170 -22.63 5.82 -9.04
C ALA A 170 -23.61 5.69 -10.23
N LEU A 171 -23.16 5.08 -11.34
CA LEU A 171 -23.99 4.86 -12.52
C LEU A 171 -25.17 3.93 -12.22
N MET A 172 -24.95 2.85 -11.47
CA MET A 172 -26.01 1.94 -11.04
C MET A 172 -27.10 2.67 -10.22
N ASN A 173 -26.71 3.55 -9.32
CA ASN A 173 -27.65 4.33 -8.53
C ASN A 173 -28.37 5.41 -9.37
N ALA A 174 -27.67 6.08 -10.28
CA ALA A 174 -28.25 7.03 -11.20
C ALA A 174 -29.33 6.39 -12.10
N HIS A 175 -29.08 5.18 -12.61
CA HIS A 175 -30.08 4.41 -13.38
C HIS A 175 -31.35 4.13 -12.56
N LYS A 176 -31.19 3.72 -11.28
CA LYS A 176 -32.35 3.49 -10.39
C LYS A 176 -33.14 4.77 -10.17
N LEU A 177 -32.48 5.88 -9.87
CA LEU A 177 -33.12 7.17 -9.65
C LEU A 177 -33.85 7.70 -10.92
N ALA A 178 -33.27 7.48 -12.09
CA ALA A 178 -33.83 7.89 -13.38
C ALA A 178 -34.95 6.95 -13.90
N GLY A 179 -35.23 5.85 -13.19
CA GLY A 179 -36.23 4.85 -13.64
C GLY A 179 -35.84 4.14 -14.94
N LYS A 180 -34.54 4.14 -15.30
CA LYS A 180 -34.05 3.49 -16.51
C LYS A 180 -33.61 2.05 -16.23
N THR A 181 -34.05 1.13 -17.07
CA THR A 181 -33.55 -0.25 -17.06
C THR A 181 -32.23 -0.32 -17.83
N ARG A 182 -31.37 -1.26 -17.43
CA ARG A 182 -30.18 -1.61 -18.22
C ARG A 182 -30.68 -2.31 -19.49
N GLY A 183 -30.39 -1.74 -20.64
CA GLY A 183 -30.56 -2.40 -21.93
C GLY A 183 -29.50 -3.47 -22.11
#